data_c9956968a0a40847a8e380be24711f8b
#
_entry.id   c9956968a0a40847a8e380be24711f8b
#
_cell.length_a   1.000
_cell.length_b   1.000
_cell.length_c   1.000
_cell.angle_alpha   90.00
_cell.angle_beta   90.00
_cell.angle_gamma   90.00
#
_symmetry.space_group_name_H-M   'P 1'
#
loop_
_entity.id
_entity.type
_entity.pdbx_description
1 polymer ?
#
loop_
_entity_poly.entity_id
_entity_poly.type
_entity_poly.pdbx_seq_one_letter_code
_entity_poly.pdbx_strand_id
1 'polypeptide(L)'
;LTLLAAILFSGSFRGNPALPDPDGDGIRTLAAKVATGVFRVTRHPMMWGFALWGLSHMLVAPRMDSFLFNGSLVFLALAGSYGQDRKKEATMGDAWAKWERQTSFWPRLSQLGKIEPRTLLIGAVFWFAATWAHNLAGSYEAGIFRWL
;
A
#
# COMPACT_ATOMS: atom_id res chain seq x y z
N LEU A 1 7.88 9.99 -2.13
CA LEU A 1 6.60 9.33 -1.84
C LEU A 1 6.39 8.08 -2.70
N THR A 2 6.58 8.16 -4.04
CA THR A 2 6.31 7.04 -4.96
C THR A 2 7.16 5.80 -4.71
N LEU A 3 8.43 5.93 -4.30
CA LEU A 3 9.25 4.79 -3.89
C LEU A 3 8.64 4.06 -2.67
N LEU A 4 8.21 4.81 -1.66
CA LEU A 4 7.54 4.23 -0.49
C LEU A 4 6.21 3.56 -0.90
N ALA A 5 5.45 4.19 -1.79
CA ALA A 5 4.23 3.61 -2.36
C ALA A 5 4.51 2.26 -3.04
N ALA A 6 5.56 2.18 -3.87
CA ALA A 6 5.98 0.96 -4.55
C ALA A 6 6.42 -0.15 -3.59
N ILE A 7 7.14 0.19 -2.51
CA ILE A 7 7.56 -0.76 -1.48
C ILE A 7 6.34 -1.33 -0.73
N LEU A 8 5.42 -0.46 -0.28
CA LEU A 8 4.21 -0.89 0.42
C LEU A 8 3.32 -1.75 -0.48
N PHE A 9 3.12 -1.33 -1.72
CA PHE A 9 2.36 -2.08 -2.71
C PHE A 9 2.97 -3.47 -2.96
N SER A 10 4.25 -3.54 -3.29
CA SER A 10 4.95 -4.80 -3.59
C SER A 10 4.96 -5.75 -2.40
N GLY A 11 5.16 -5.24 -1.19
CA GLY A 11 5.16 -6.05 0.03
C GLY A 11 3.79 -6.58 0.43
N SER A 12 2.71 -5.96 -0.06
CA SER A 12 1.33 -6.31 0.29
C SER A 12 0.84 -7.64 -0.28
N PHE A 13 1.50 -8.19 -1.29
CA PHE A 13 1.11 -9.46 -1.92
C PHE A 13 1.49 -10.69 -1.09
N ARG A 14 2.31 -10.53 -0.04
CA ARG A 14 2.78 -11.64 0.78
C ARG A 14 2.05 -11.68 2.11
N GLY A 15 1.15 -12.66 2.25
CA GLY A 15 0.47 -12.92 3.52
C GLY A 15 -0.46 -11.80 3.98
N ASN A 16 -1.16 -11.16 3.05
CA ASN A 16 -2.10 -10.09 3.36
C ASN A 16 -3.45 -10.67 3.82
N PRO A 17 -3.82 -10.54 5.11
CA PRO A 17 -5.08 -11.09 5.61
C PRO A 17 -6.30 -10.29 5.15
N ALA A 18 -6.12 -9.14 4.51
CA ALA A 18 -7.21 -8.35 3.98
C ALA A 18 -7.64 -8.78 2.57
N LEU A 19 -6.80 -9.55 1.85
CA LEU A 19 -7.17 -10.06 0.52
C LEU A 19 -8.33 -11.06 0.60
N PRO A 20 -9.15 -11.17 -0.47
CA PRO A 20 -10.19 -12.18 -0.55
C PRO A 20 -9.60 -13.60 -0.42
N ASP A 21 -10.29 -14.42 0.36
CA ASP A 21 -10.00 -15.85 0.50
C ASP A 21 -11.34 -16.59 0.42
N PRO A 22 -11.57 -17.35 -0.66
CA PRO A 22 -12.84 -18.05 -0.86
C PRO A 22 -13.15 -19.05 0.27
N ASP A 23 -12.13 -19.69 0.81
CA ASP A 23 -12.29 -20.75 1.83
C ASP A 23 -12.33 -20.19 3.26
N GLY A 24 -11.89 -18.94 3.46
CA GLY A 24 -11.95 -18.22 4.74
C GLY A 24 -10.95 -18.64 5.82
N ASP A 25 -10.41 -19.83 5.74
CA ASP A 25 -9.54 -20.42 6.78
C ASP A 25 -8.11 -19.90 6.71
N GLY A 26 -7.58 -19.68 5.52
CA GLY A 26 -6.23 -19.16 5.32
C GLY A 26 -6.07 -17.73 5.85
N ILE A 27 -7.08 -16.87 5.68
CA ILE A 27 -7.11 -15.51 6.20
C ILE A 27 -7.15 -15.50 7.73
N ARG A 28 -7.96 -16.35 8.36
CA ARG A 28 -8.01 -16.50 9.83
C ARG A 28 -6.65 -16.90 10.38
N THR A 29 -5.99 -17.86 9.72
CA THR A 29 -4.64 -18.31 10.07
C THR A 29 -3.61 -17.20 9.93
N LEU A 30 -3.67 -16.40 8.84
CA LEU A 30 -2.77 -15.26 8.62
C LEU A 30 -2.98 -14.15 9.64
N ALA A 31 -4.24 -13.80 9.95
CA ALA A 31 -4.56 -12.80 10.96
C ALA A 31 -4.14 -13.21 12.37
N ALA A 32 -4.03 -14.53 12.63
CA ALA A 32 -3.52 -15.05 13.91
C ALA A 32 -1.99 -14.96 14.04
N LYS A 33 -1.24 -14.75 12.94
CA LYS A 33 0.23 -14.60 12.94
C LYS A 33 0.68 -13.23 13.43
N VAL A 34 1.96 -13.15 13.76
CA VAL A 34 2.60 -11.86 14.09
C VAL A 34 2.79 -11.04 12.80
N ALA A 35 2.49 -9.75 12.86
CA ALA A 35 2.70 -8.84 11.75
C ALA A 35 4.20 -8.69 11.42
N THR A 36 4.56 -8.84 10.15
CA THR A 36 5.94 -8.73 9.64
C THR A 36 6.03 -7.77 8.47
N GLY A 37 7.22 -7.34 8.11
CA GLY A 37 7.48 -6.53 6.93
C GLY A 37 6.63 -5.27 6.87
N VAL A 38 6.00 -5.03 5.73
CA VAL A 38 5.14 -3.85 5.49
C VAL A 38 3.90 -3.79 6.40
N PHE A 39 3.45 -4.93 6.94
CA PHE A 39 2.31 -4.96 7.87
C PHE A 39 2.65 -4.40 9.25
N ARG A 40 3.91 -4.26 9.61
CA ARG A 40 4.34 -3.47 10.78
C ARG A 40 4.16 -1.97 10.55
N VAL A 41 4.28 -1.52 9.30
CA VAL A 41 4.08 -0.13 8.93
C VAL A 41 2.58 0.20 8.94
N THR A 42 1.77 -0.57 8.24
CA THR A 42 0.32 -0.40 8.21
C THR A 42 -0.36 -1.73 7.88
N ARG A 43 -1.60 -1.95 8.36
CA ARG A 43 -2.37 -3.14 8.01
C ARG A 43 -2.97 -3.10 6.60
N HIS A 44 -2.94 -1.93 5.94
CA HIS A 44 -3.41 -1.72 4.57
C HIS A 44 -2.29 -1.26 3.62
N PRO A 45 -1.16 -2.01 3.49
CA PRO A 45 -0.01 -1.51 2.75
C PRO A 45 -0.31 -1.27 1.26
N MET A 46 -1.17 -2.08 0.63
CA MET A 46 -1.60 -1.89 -0.76
C MET A 46 -2.36 -0.57 -0.92
N MET A 47 -3.34 -0.32 -0.07
CA MET A 47 -4.18 0.88 -0.14
C MET A 47 -3.38 2.15 0.16
N TRP A 48 -2.47 2.10 1.13
CA TRP A 48 -1.53 3.18 1.37
C TRP A 48 -0.53 3.38 0.22
N GLY A 49 -0.17 2.31 -0.48
CA GLY A 49 0.58 2.40 -1.73
C GLY A 49 -0.16 3.25 -2.77
N PHE A 50 -1.43 2.95 -3.02
CA PHE A 50 -2.28 3.76 -3.93
C PHE A 50 -2.48 5.19 -3.44
N ALA A 51 -2.75 5.39 -2.14
CA ALA A 51 -2.93 6.72 -1.58
C ALA A 51 -1.68 7.59 -1.72
N LEU A 52 -0.50 7.08 -1.39
CA LEU A 52 0.77 7.79 -1.53
C LEU A 52 1.14 8.07 -2.98
N TRP A 53 0.83 7.13 -3.88
CA TRP A 53 1.01 7.32 -5.31
C TRP A 53 0.11 8.47 -5.82
N GLY A 54 -1.17 8.46 -5.49
CA GLY A 54 -2.10 9.52 -5.88
C GLY A 54 -1.74 10.89 -5.30
N LEU A 55 -1.39 10.95 -4.01
CA LEU A 55 -0.91 12.17 -3.35
C LEU A 55 0.33 12.75 -4.05
N SER A 56 1.28 11.88 -4.42
CA SER A 56 2.48 12.29 -5.13
C SER A 56 2.16 12.92 -6.49
N HIS A 57 1.22 12.34 -7.23
CA HIS A 57 0.80 12.86 -8.54
C HIS A 57 0.07 14.20 -8.44
N MET A 58 -0.77 14.39 -7.43
CA MET A 58 -1.39 15.70 -7.18
C MET A 58 -0.38 16.78 -6.85
N LEU A 59 0.70 16.45 -6.12
CA LEU A 59 1.76 17.40 -5.78
C LEU A 59 2.63 17.78 -6.99
N VAL A 60 2.89 16.83 -7.89
CA VAL A 60 3.74 17.06 -9.06
C VAL A 60 2.97 17.72 -10.21
N ALA A 61 1.71 17.41 -10.37
CA ALA A 61 0.83 17.95 -11.40
C ALA A 61 -0.46 18.52 -10.77
N PRO A 62 -0.40 19.72 -10.18
CA PRO A 62 -1.52 20.35 -9.48
C PRO A 62 -2.55 20.93 -10.46
N ARG A 63 -3.25 20.05 -11.19
CA ARG A 63 -4.28 20.40 -12.17
C ARG A 63 -5.61 19.78 -11.73
N MET A 64 -6.73 20.33 -12.17
CA MET A 64 -8.06 19.88 -11.79
C MET A 64 -8.32 18.42 -12.13
N ASP A 65 -7.92 17.98 -13.33
CA ASP A 65 -8.02 16.58 -13.76
C ASP A 65 -7.20 15.63 -12.87
N SER A 66 -5.98 16.05 -12.48
CA SER A 66 -5.14 15.32 -11.56
C SER A 66 -5.76 15.24 -10.16
N PHE A 67 -6.32 16.32 -9.64
CA PHE A 67 -7.01 16.33 -8.35
C PHE A 67 -8.25 15.45 -8.36
N LEU A 68 -9.04 15.48 -9.41
CA LEU A 68 -10.23 14.64 -9.53
C LEU A 68 -9.85 13.15 -9.59
N PHE A 69 -8.94 12.77 -10.48
CA PHE A 69 -8.55 11.38 -10.65
C PHE A 69 -7.81 10.84 -9.42
N ASN A 70 -6.69 11.48 -9.05
CA ASN A 70 -5.87 11.00 -7.94
C ASN A 70 -6.55 11.19 -6.59
N GLY A 71 -7.34 12.26 -6.41
CA GLY A 71 -8.13 12.47 -5.20
C GLY A 71 -9.19 11.40 -5.00
N SER A 72 -9.88 11.00 -6.08
CA SER A 72 -10.81 9.86 -6.05
C SER A 72 -10.10 8.56 -5.69
N LEU A 73 -8.91 8.32 -6.24
CA LEU A 73 -8.11 7.14 -5.91
C LEU A 73 -7.71 7.13 -4.42
N VAL A 74 -7.24 8.26 -3.89
CA VAL A 74 -6.90 8.39 -2.46
C VAL A 74 -8.13 8.14 -1.58
N PHE A 75 -9.26 8.75 -1.94
CA PHE A 75 -10.51 8.55 -1.23
C PHE A 75 -10.94 7.07 -1.22
N LEU A 76 -10.97 6.42 -2.39
CA LEU A 76 -11.34 5.01 -2.53
C LEU A 76 -10.39 4.09 -1.75
N ALA A 77 -9.09 4.37 -1.78
CA ALA A 77 -8.11 3.59 -1.04
C ALA A 77 -8.34 3.68 0.48
N LEU A 78 -8.53 4.88 1.01
CA LEU A 78 -8.71 5.08 2.46
C LEU A 78 -10.10 4.67 2.94
N ALA A 79 -11.16 5.05 2.23
CA ALA A 79 -12.53 4.63 2.55
C ALA A 79 -12.71 3.11 2.39
N GLY A 80 -12.11 2.53 1.33
CA GLY A 80 -12.10 1.09 1.12
C GLY A 80 -11.37 0.33 2.23
N SER A 81 -10.24 0.86 2.73
CA SER A 81 -9.52 0.30 3.89
C SER A 81 -10.39 0.29 5.13
N TYR A 82 -11.08 1.39 5.41
CA TYR A 82 -11.99 1.49 6.54
C TYR A 82 -13.16 0.50 6.42
N GLY A 83 -13.79 0.45 5.23
CA GLY A 83 -14.87 -0.52 4.97
C GLY A 83 -14.40 -1.96 5.06
N GLN A 84 -13.17 -2.24 4.65
CA GLN A 84 -12.54 -3.56 4.76
C GLN A 84 -12.33 -3.96 6.22
N ASP A 85 -11.87 -3.06 7.08
CA ASP A 85 -11.76 -3.30 8.53
C ASP A 85 -13.13 -3.66 9.12
N ARG A 86 -14.17 -2.87 8.86
CA ARG A 86 -15.53 -3.14 9.35
C ARG A 86 -16.04 -4.50 8.89
N LYS A 87 -15.82 -4.84 7.61
CA LYS A 87 -16.21 -6.14 7.06
C LYS A 87 -15.45 -7.29 7.75
N LYS A 88 -14.15 -7.14 7.95
CA LYS A 88 -13.31 -8.17 8.58
C LYS A 88 -13.61 -8.32 10.07
N GLU A 89 -13.88 -7.25 10.77
CA GLU A 89 -14.37 -7.30 12.17
C GLU A 89 -15.65 -8.16 12.26
N ALA A 90 -16.62 -7.89 11.38
CA ALA A 90 -17.89 -8.63 11.38
C ALA A 90 -17.74 -10.10 10.98
N THR A 91 -16.81 -10.44 10.07
CA THR A 91 -16.69 -11.80 9.53
C THR A 91 -15.64 -12.66 10.26
N MET A 92 -14.60 -12.04 10.83
CA MET A 92 -13.48 -12.73 11.47
C MET A 92 -13.45 -12.56 12.99
N GLY A 93 -14.18 -11.59 13.55
CA GLY A 93 -14.28 -11.35 14.99
C GLY A 93 -12.92 -11.24 15.68
N ASP A 94 -12.68 -12.10 16.70
CA ASP A 94 -11.46 -12.06 17.53
C ASP A 94 -10.16 -12.24 16.73
N ALA A 95 -10.17 -12.96 15.62
CA ALA A 95 -8.99 -13.13 14.78
C ALA A 95 -8.57 -11.78 14.16
N TRP A 96 -9.55 -11.00 13.68
CA TRP A 96 -9.27 -9.66 13.17
C TRP A 96 -8.89 -8.68 14.28
N ALA A 97 -9.57 -8.69 15.41
CA ALA A 97 -9.24 -7.85 16.55
C ALA A 97 -7.80 -8.09 17.04
N LYS A 98 -7.31 -9.33 17.01
CA LYS A 98 -5.91 -9.66 17.30
C LYS A 98 -4.94 -9.04 16.29
N TRP A 99 -5.30 -9.07 15.00
CA TRP A 99 -4.51 -8.44 13.94
C TRP A 99 -4.46 -6.92 14.09
N GLU A 100 -5.58 -6.28 14.40
CA GLU A 100 -5.65 -4.84 14.62
C GLU A 100 -4.79 -4.37 15.79
N ARG A 101 -4.75 -5.12 16.89
CA ARG A 101 -3.90 -4.78 18.05
C ARG A 101 -2.41 -4.75 17.74
N GLN A 102 -1.94 -5.57 16.79
CA GLN A 102 -0.53 -5.63 16.40
C GLN A 102 -0.17 -4.62 15.30
N THR A 103 -1.14 -4.14 14.56
CA THR A 103 -0.96 -3.34 13.35
C THR A 103 -1.50 -1.92 13.52
N SER A 104 -1.47 -1.11 12.48
CA SER A 104 -2.06 0.22 12.50
C SER A 104 -2.78 0.49 11.18
N PHE A 105 -3.89 1.22 11.24
CA PHE A 105 -4.49 1.79 10.05
C PHE A 105 -3.53 2.82 9.42
N TRP A 106 -3.06 3.79 10.22
CA TRP A 106 -2.12 4.82 9.80
C TRP A 106 -0.70 4.28 9.71
N PRO A 107 0.09 4.69 8.70
CA PRO A 107 1.47 4.26 8.56
C PRO A 107 2.33 4.68 9.75
N ARG A 108 2.98 3.71 10.38
CA ARG A 108 3.97 3.92 11.44
C ARG A 108 5.35 4.07 10.81
N LEU A 109 5.79 5.31 10.57
CA LEU A 109 7.07 5.59 9.91
C LEU A 109 8.28 5.01 10.68
N SER A 110 8.19 4.91 12.01
CA SER A 110 9.21 4.27 12.85
C SER A 110 9.44 2.78 12.56
N GLN A 111 8.52 2.13 11.85
CA GLN A 111 8.61 0.71 11.48
C GLN A 111 9.19 0.47 10.07
N LEU A 112 9.51 1.51 9.32
CA LEU A 112 10.07 1.37 7.97
C LEU A 112 11.37 0.55 7.95
N GLY A 113 12.23 0.72 8.96
CA GLY A 113 13.46 -0.07 9.11
C GLY A 113 13.26 -1.56 9.40
N LYS A 114 12.00 -2.01 9.58
CA LYS A 114 11.66 -3.43 9.79
C LYS A 114 11.15 -4.12 8.52
N ILE A 115 11.13 -3.40 7.40
CA ILE A 115 10.80 -3.98 6.09
C ILE A 115 11.98 -4.84 5.64
N GLU A 116 11.67 -6.03 5.16
CA GLU A 116 12.68 -7.00 4.73
C GLU A 116 13.44 -6.49 3.49
N PRO A 117 14.77 -6.71 3.40
CA PRO A 117 15.59 -6.25 2.28
C PRO A 117 15.05 -6.70 0.91
N ARG A 118 14.51 -7.91 0.84
CA ARG A 118 13.89 -8.43 -0.38
C ARG A 118 12.70 -7.59 -0.82
N THR A 119 11.85 -7.17 0.11
CA THR A 119 10.69 -6.31 -0.20
C THR A 119 11.15 -4.92 -0.65
N LEU A 120 12.19 -4.37 -0.02
CA LEU A 120 12.80 -3.11 -0.44
C LEU A 120 13.33 -3.20 -1.87
N LEU A 121 14.06 -4.28 -2.19
CA LEU A 121 14.61 -4.51 -3.53
C LEU A 121 13.48 -4.63 -4.57
N ILE A 122 12.47 -5.46 -4.32
CA ILE A 122 11.34 -5.64 -5.25
C ILE A 122 10.61 -4.31 -5.46
N GLY A 123 10.35 -3.56 -4.39
CA GLY A 123 9.72 -2.24 -4.45
C GLY A 123 10.56 -1.23 -5.23
N ALA A 124 11.89 -1.24 -5.05
CA ALA A 124 12.80 -0.38 -5.79
C ALA A 124 12.84 -0.71 -7.28
N VAL A 125 12.92 -2.01 -7.63
CA VAL A 125 12.87 -2.47 -9.04
C VAL A 125 11.54 -2.09 -9.68
N PHE A 126 10.43 -2.33 -8.99
CA PHE A 126 9.10 -1.94 -9.48
C PHE A 126 8.99 -0.42 -9.68
N TRP A 127 9.47 0.37 -8.72
CA TRP A 127 9.49 1.83 -8.82
C TRP A 127 10.33 2.30 -10.00
N PHE A 128 11.52 1.73 -10.19
CA PHE A 128 12.40 2.08 -11.31
C PHE A 128 11.74 1.75 -12.65
N ALA A 129 11.15 0.55 -12.80
CA ALA A 129 10.44 0.16 -14.00
C ALA A 129 9.23 1.06 -14.30
N ALA A 130 8.46 1.42 -13.26
CA ALA A 130 7.30 2.30 -13.39
C ALA A 130 7.72 3.73 -13.79
N THR A 131 8.78 4.28 -13.19
CA THR A 131 9.28 5.62 -13.56
C THR A 131 9.87 5.62 -14.97
N TRP A 132 10.57 4.56 -15.36
CA TRP A 132 11.09 4.42 -16.73
C TRP A 132 9.96 4.30 -17.77
N ALA A 133 8.88 3.61 -17.44
CA ALA A 133 7.72 3.47 -18.31
C ALA A 133 7.06 4.83 -18.65
N HIS A 134 7.18 5.84 -17.80
CA HIS A 134 6.70 7.18 -18.10
C HIS A 134 7.39 7.78 -19.33
N ASN A 135 8.69 7.52 -19.53
CA ASN A 135 9.44 8.00 -20.69
C ASN A 135 8.93 7.32 -21.98
N LEU A 136 8.58 6.03 -21.90
CA LEU A 136 8.02 5.29 -23.05
C LEU A 136 6.62 5.77 -23.43
N ALA A 137 5.83 6.22 -22.46
CA ALA A 137 4.47 6.72 -22.68
C ALA A 137 4.45 8.18 -23.21
N GLY A 138 5.61 8.81 -23.44
CA GLY A 138 5.70 10.20 -23.85
C GLY A 138 5.17 11.19 -22.81
N SER A 139 5.06 10.75 -21.56
CA SER A 139 4.68 11.56 -20.42
C SER A 139 5.88 12.26 -19.81
N TYR A 140 5.61 13.13 -18.82
CA TYR A 140 6.68 13.85 -18.13
C TYR A 140 7.72 12.90 -17.56
N GLU A 141 8.99 13.29 -17.66
CA GLU A 141 10.08 12.58 -17.01
C GLU A 141 9.79 12.41 -15.53
N ALA A 142 9.91 11.19 -15.02
CA ALA A 142 9.52 10.80 -13.68
C ALA A 142 10.70 10.26 -12.87
N GLY A 143 10.61 10.39 -11.55
CA GLY A 143 11.62 9.87 -10.63
C GLY A 143 13.00 10.47 -10.89
N ILE A 144 14.02 9.61 -10.93
CA ILE A 144 15.42 10.01 -11.15
C ILE A 144 15.67 10.55 -12.56
N PHE A 145 14.89 10.14 -13.55
CA PHE A 145 15.04 10.54 -14.96
C PHE A 145 14.79 12.04 -15.18
N ARG A 146 14.09 12.69 -14.27
CA ARG A 146 13.91 14.15 -14.29
C ARG A 146 15.21 14.93 -14.02
N TRP A 147 16.23 14.27 -13.47
CA TRP A 147 17.47 14.88 -13.01
C TRP A 147 18.70 14.42 -13.80
N LEU A 148 18.52 13.52 -14.76
CA LEU A 148 19.54 13.03 -15.68
C LEU A 148 19.39 13.68 -17.05
#